data_2952f614a9358ae7b5df47e8d7a6e1dc
#
_entry.id   2952f614a9358ae7b5df47e8d7a6e1dc
#
_cell.length_a   1.000
_cell.length_b   1.000
_cell.length_c   1.000
_cell.angle_alpha   90.00
_cell.angle_beta   90.00
_cell.angle_gamma   90.00
#
_symmetry.space_group_name_H-M   'P 1'
#
loop_
_entity.id
_entity.type
_entity.pdbx_description
1 polymer ?
#
loop_
_entity_poly.entity_id
_entity_poly.type
_entity_poly.pdbx_seq_one_letter_code
_entity_poly.pdbx_strand_id
1 'polypeptide(L)'
;ATAAFAENAKFDDGTILADEGSYDLVVYGDSSGAVTAAVAAKRKGLSVILINPTGFLGGMSASGLGATDFLGQRRTFGGIASEFYEGINASYGEKHVRSFEPHVGEQVFKKLIADAQVQVLFDEKLNRETGVEMDGNRIVSITTLSGKTFHGKMFIDATYVGDLMAAAGVSYTVGREPESQYGEDLAGVRRGDTRPRLHYGQGDKDHFVAEVDGYVIPGD
;
A
#
# COMPACT_ATOMS: atom_id res chain seq x y z
N ALA A 1 -28.19 -7.87 -24.59
CA ALA A 1 -27.81 -8.99 -23.75
C ALA A 1 -27.36 -8.41 -22.40
N THR A 2 -28.24 -8.45 -21.42
CA THR A 2 -27.95 -8.10 -20.04
C THR A 2 -26.99 -9.13 -19.49
N ALA A 3 -25.73 -8.75 -19.29
CA ALA A 3 -24.81 -9.56 -18.51
C ALA A 3 -25.41 -9.65 -17.09
N ALA A 4 -25.78 -10.85 -16.68
CA ALA A 4 -26.13 -11.11 -15.30
C ALA A 4 -24.88 -10.81 -14.47
N PHE A 5 -24.95 -9.78 -13.64
CA PHE A 5 -23.97 -9.57 -12.59
C PHE A 5 -24.03 -10.80 -11.71
N ALA A 6 -22.96 -11.60 -11.70
CA ALA A 6 -22.81 -12.66 -10.74
C ALA A 6 -23.04 -12.06 -9.36
N GLU A 7 -23.88 -12.71 -8.56
CA GLU A 7 -24.06 -12.30 -7.14
C GLU A 7 -22.68 -12.35 -6.51
N ASN A 8 -22.14 -11.17 -6.21
CA ASN A 8 -20.81 -11.03 -5.62
C ASN A 8 -20.80 -11.83 -4.31
N ALA A 9 -19.98 -12.86 -4.25
CA ALA A 9 -19.76 -13.58 -3.01
C ALA A 9 -19.21 -12.57 -1.97
N LYS A 10 -19.75 -12.63 -0.76
CA LYS A 10 -19.27 -11.81 0.35
C LYS A 10 -18.50 -12.70 1.32
N PHE A 11 -17.43 -12.19 1.88
CA PHE A 11 -16.85 -12.79 3.07
C PHE A 11 -17.85 -12.69 4.24
N ASP A 12 -17.68 -13.52 5.26
CA ASP A 12 -18.49 -13.47 6.50
C ASP A 12 -18.45 -12.08 7.17
N ASP A 13 -17.43 -11.27 6.88
CA ASP A 13 -17.24 -9.90 7.36
C ASP A 13 -17.84 -8.81 6.43
N GLY A 14 -18.52 -9.19 5.35
CA GLY A 14 -19.15 -8.27 4.41
C GLY A 14 -18.26 -7.77 3.27
N THR A 15 -17.02 -8.24 3.14
CA THR A 15 -16.14 -7.90 2.01
C THR A 15 -16.69 -8.43 0.70
N ILE A 16 -16.69 -7.62 -0.36
CA ILE A 16 -17.21 -7.98 -1.68
C ILE A 16 -16.08 -8.56 -2.52
N LEU A 17 -16.25 -9.79 -2.99
CA LEU A 17 -15.33 -10.41 -3.95
C LEU A 17 -15.54 -9.80 -5.35
N ALA A 18 -14.45 -9.67 -6.08
CA ALA A 18 -14.43 -9.08 -7.41
C ALA A 18 -14.29 -10.13 -8.51
N ASP A 19 -14.89 -9.84 -9.65
CA ASP A 19 -14.68 -10.57 -10.88
C ASP A 19 -13.71 -9.82 -11.82
N GLU A 20 -13.18 -10.53 -12.81
CA GLU A 20 -12.49 -9.92 -13.95
C GLU A 20 -13.38 -8.89 -14.62
N GLY A 21 -12.81 -7.75 -15.02
CA GLY A 21 -13.64 -6.72 -15.63
C GLY A 21 -12.90 -5.46 -16.03
N SER A 22 -13.68 -4.43 -16.32
CA SER A 22 -13.18 -3.10 -16.66
C SER A 22 -13.66 -2.08 -15.64
N TYR A 23 -12.72 -1.30 -15.11
CA TYR A 23 -12.91 -0.36 -14.01
C TYR A 23 -12.45 1.06 -14.36
N ASP A 24 -13.00 2.05 -13.70
CA ASP A 24 -12.45 3.40 -13.75
C ASP A 24 -11.08 3.44 -13.08
N LEU A 25 -10.93 2.70 -11.98
CA LEU A 25 -9.68 2.60 -11.22
C LEU A 25 -9.39 1.16 -10.81
N VAL A 26 -8.19 0.70 -11.13
CA VAL A 26 -7.59 -0.53 -10.61
C VAL A 26 -6.51 -0.15 -9.60
N VAL A 27 -6.66 -0.56 -8.36
CA VAL A 27 -5.64 -0.38 -7.30
C VAL A 27 -4.96 -1.72 -7.09
N TYR A 28 -3.64 -1.76 -7.18
CA TYR A 28 -2.83 -2.94 -6.88
C TYR A 28 -2.00 -2.70 -5.63
N GLY A 29 -2.18 -3.53 -4.61
CA GLY A 29 -1.43 -3.45 -3.36
C GLY A 29 -2.23 -3.86 -2.13
N ASP A 30 -1.54 -3.95 -1.00
CA ASP A 30 -2.07 -4.38 0.30
C ASP A 30 -1.91 -3.32 1.40
N SER A 31 -1.27 -2.19 1.09
CA SER A 31 -0.97 -1.13 2.05
C SER A 31 -2.22 -0.36 2.51
N SER A 32 -2.08 0.42 3.57
CA SER A 32 -3.11 1.39 3.99
C SER A 32 -3.43 2.39 2.87
N GLY A 33 -2.44 2.72 2.03
CA GLY A 33 -2.61 3.53 0.83
C GLY A 33 -3.54 2.88 -0.19
N ALA A 34 -3.46 1.57 -0.38
CA ALA A 34 -4.36 0.82 -1.25
C ALA A 34 -5.82 0.94 -0.81
N VAL A 35 -6.08 0.71 0.49
CA VAL A 35 -7.42 0.83 1.07
C VAL A 35 -7.96 2.25 0.92
N THR A 36 -7.18 3.25 1.32
CA THR A 36 -7.64 4.65 1.30
C THR A 36 -7.87 5.17 -0.11
N ALA A 37 -7.04 4.80 -1.07
CA ALA A 37 -7.22 5.15 -2.48
C ALA A 37 -8.51 4.55 -3.05
N ALA A 38 -8.71 3.25 -2.82
CA ALA A 38 -9.90 2.55 -3.30
C ALA A 38 -11.20 3.11 -2.69
N VAL A 39 -11.21 3.32 -1.37
CA VAL A 39 -12.35 3.91 -0.65
C VAL A 39 -12.66 5.33 -1.14
N ALA A 40 -11.62 6.18 -1.27
CA ALA A 40 -11.80 7.55 -1.74
C ALA A 40 -12.38 7.62 -3.15
N ALA A 41 -11.88 6.79 -4.07
CA ALA A 41 -12.37 6.73 -5.44
C ALA A 41 -13.81 6.21 -5.51
N LYS A 42 -14.11 5.15 -4.75
CA LYS A 42 -15.47 4.59 -4.70
C LYS A 42 -16.49 5.60 -4.17
N ARG A 43 -16.16 6.33 -3.12
CA ARG A 43 -17.00 7.41 -2.58
C ARG A 43 -17.26 8.55 -3.55
N LYS A 44 -16.42 8.70 -4.57
CA LYS A 44 -16.62 9.64 -5.68
C LYS A 44 -17.44 9.06 -6.85
N GLY A 45 -17.97 7.86 -6.71
CA GLY A 45 -18.84 7.21 -7.70
C GLY A 45 -18.09 6.46 -8.80
N LEU A 46 -16.79 6.25 -8.67
CA LEU A 46 -16.02 5.47 -9.62
C LEU A 46 -16.26 3.96 -9.45
N SER A 47 -16.16 3.21 -10.54
CA SER A 47 -16.01 1.76 -10.50
C SER A 47 -14.58 1.43 -10.11
N VAL A 48 -14.40 0.70 -8.99
CA VAL A 48 -13.09 0.46 -8.39
C VAL A 48 -12.92 -1.01 -8.03
N ILE A 49 -11.75 -1.55 -8.32
CA ILE A 49 -11.29 -2.83 -7.81
C ILE A 49 -9.98 -2.65 -7.05
N LEU A 50 -9.84 -3.33 -5.92
CA LEU A 50 -8.59 -3.50 -5.18
C LEU A 50 -8.08 -4.92 -5.38
N ILE A 51 -6.96 -5.05 -6.07
CA ILE A 51 -6.25 -6.32 -6.27
C ILE A 51 -5.14 -6.39 -5.23
N ASN A 52 -5.31 -7.28 -4.28
CA ASN A 52 -4.44 -7.41 -3.13
C ASN A 52 -3.53 -8.66 -3.31
N PRO A 53 -2.20 -8.49 -3.32
CA PRO A 53 -1.26 -9.60 -3.49
C PRO A 53 -1.14 -10.53 -2.27
N THR A 54 -1.77 -10.16 -1.15
CA THR A 54 -1.77 -10.92 0.11
C THR A 54 -3.18 -11.20 0.60
N GLY A 55 -3.30 -11.95 1.70
CA GLY A 55 -4.57 -12.19 2.38
C GLY A 55 -4.96 -11.11 3.41
N PHE A 56 -4.21 -9.99 3.51
CA PHE A 56 -4.37 -8.98 4.55
C PHE A 56 -4.62 -7.60 3.98
N LEU A 57 -5.33 -6.74 4.72
CA LEU A 57 -5.58 -5.35 4.37
C LEU A 57 -4.87 -4.40 5.33
N GLY A 58 -4.30 -3.31 4.77
CA GLY A 58 -3.77 -2.21 5.55
C GLY A 58 -2.26 -2.24 5.77
N GLY A 59 -1.57 -3.25 5.25
CA GLY A 59 -0.12 -3.36 5.28
C GLY A 59 0.47 -3.19 6.68
N MET A 60 1.52 -2.39 6.84
CA MET A 60 2.18 -2.19 8.14
C MET A 60 1.25 -1.66 9.24
N SER A 61 0.18 -0.96 8.90
CA SER A 61 -0.80 -0.47 9.88
C SER A 61 -1.68 -1.58 10.47
N ALA A 62 -1.67 -2.77 9.91
CA ALA A 62 -2.55 -3.88 10.31
C ALA A 62 -1.84 -5.25 10.34
N SER A 63 -0.54 -5.33 10.03
CA SER A 63 0.15 -6.62 9.89
C SER A 63 1.42 -6.76 10.73
N GLY A 64 1.46 -6.15 11.91
CA GLY A 64 2.53 -6.42 12.87
C GLY A 64 3.09 -5.22 13.62
N LEU A 65 2.84 -4.00 13.16
CA LEU A 65 3.22 -2.78 13.86
C LEU A 65 2.03 -2.26 14.66
N GLY A 66 1.98 -2.56 15.95
CA GLY A 66 0.87 -2.17 16.83
C GLY A 66 1.01 -0.78 17.44
N ALA A 67 2.05 -0.03 17.12
CA ALA A 67 2.27 1.33 17.59
C ALA A 67 2.33 2.33 16.44
N THR A 68 1.87 3.55 16.69
CA THR A 68 1.85 4.61 15.70
C THR A 68 2.82 5.72 16.08
N ASP A 69 3.64 6.18 15.13
CA ASP A 69 4.73 7.13 15.33
C ASP A 69 4.33 8.60 15.17
N PHE A 70 3.04 8.92 15.27
CA PHE A 70 2.57 10.30 15.09
C PHE A 70 2.84 11.22 16.30
N LEU A 71 3.44 10.73 17.37
CA LEU A 71 3.87 11.48 18.56
C LEU A 71 2.78 12.42 19.14
N GLY A 72 1.51 12.03 19.06
CA GLY A 72 0.38 12.82 19.55
C GLY A 72 -0.07 13.96 18.64
N GLN A 73 0.49 14.10 17.43
CA GLN A 73 0.14 15.16 16.47
C GLN A 73 -1.17 14.87 15.71
N ARG A 74 -2.23 14.49 16.43
CA ARG A 74 -3.53 14.12 15.84
C ARG A 74 -4.16 15.18 14.96
N ARG A 75 -3.86 16.45 15.17
CA ARG A 75 -4.32 17.55 14.33
C ARG A 75 -3.80 17.51 12.91
N THR A 76 -2.79 16.67 12.62
CA THR A 76 -2.26 16.47 11.27
C THR A 76 -3.02 15.39 10.50
N PHE A 77 -3.89 14.64 11.16
CA PHE A 77 -4.71 13.63 10.50
C PHE A 77 -5.92 14.27 9.85
N GLY A 78 -6.32 13.73 8.70
CA GLY A 78 -7.51 14.15 8.00
C GLY A 78 -8.09 13.03 7.15
N GLY A 79 -9.31 13.25 6.64
CA GLY A 79 -9.98 12.33 5.73
C GLY A 79 -10.05 10.90 6.28
N ILE A 80 -9.78 9.91 5.42
CA ILE A 80 -9.92 8.48 5.75
C ILE A 80 -8.92 8.04 6.84
N ALA A 81 -7.76 8.70 6.97
CA ALA A 81 -6.84 8.42 8.07
C ALA A 81 -7.47 8.73 9.44
N SER A 82 -8.22 9.85 9.57
CA SER A 82 -8.99 10.13 10.79
C SER A 82 -10.04 9.08 11.05
N GLU A 83 -10.77 8.64 10.02
CA GLU A 83 -11.79 7.59 10.14
C GLU A 83 -11.18 6.28 10.64
N PHE A 84 -9.99 5.92 10.15
CA PHE A 84 -9.26 4.74 10.63
C PHE A 84 -8.97 4.85 12.14
N TYR A 85 -8.37 5.95 12.60
CA TYR A 85 -8.07 6.12 14.02
C TYR A 85 -9.31 6.28 14.91
N GLU A 86 -10.38 6.85 14.39
CA GLU A 86 -11.68 6.87 15.07
C GLU A 86 -12.25 5.46 15.21
N GLY A 87 -12.13 4.62 14.17
CA GLY A 87 -12.49 3.20 14.23
C GLY A 87 -11.68 2.44 15.26
N ILE A 88 -10.37 2.65 15.32
CA ILE A 88 -9.51 2.07 16.37
C ILE A 88 -9.97 2.52 17.76
N ASN A 89 -10.18 3.83 17.97
CA ASN A 89 -10.65 4.35 19.26
C ASN A 89 -11.97 3.70 19.68
N ALA A 90 -12.91 3.57 18.74
CA ALA A 90 -14.20 2.96 19.00
C ALA A 90 -14.10 1.47 19.38
N SER A 91 -13.18 0.73 18.78
CA SER A 91 -12.95 -0.68 19.07
C SER A 91 -12.48 -0.92 20.51
N TYR A 92 -11.78 0.04 21.11
CA TYR A 92 -11.31 -0.03 22.50
C TYR A 92 -12.20 0.75 23.48
N GLY A 93 -13.20 1.47 23.01
CA GLY A 93 -14.01 2.34 23.86
C GLY A 93 -13.23 3.55 24.43
N GLU A 94 -12.12 3.92 23.79
CA GLU A 94 -11.20 4.97 24.23
C GLU A 94 -11.13 6.11 23.21
N LYS A 95 -10.67 7.29 23.67
CA LYS A 95 -10.55 8.47 22.79
C LYS A 95 -9.19 8.59 22.11
N HIS A 96 -8.17 7.90 22.62
CA HIS A 96 -6.77 8.16 22.22
C HIS A 96 -5.92 6.88 22.26
N VAL A 97 -6.30 5.88 21.50
CA VAL A 97 -5.50 4.67 21.36
C VAL A 97 -4.24 4.97 20.54
N ARG A 98 -3.08 4.60 21.06
CA ARG A 98 -1.78 4.75 20.39
C ARG A 98 -1.21 3.41 19.92
N SER A 99 -1.53 2.37 20.65
CA SER A 99 -1.12 1.01 20.35
C SER A 99 -2.37 0.14 20.26
N PHE A 100 -2.44 -0.70 19.27
CA PHE A 100 -3.57 -1.57 19.02
C PHE A 100 -3.08 -2.88 18.41
N GLU A 101 -3.85 -3.94 18.60
CA GLU A 101 -3.54 -5.21 17.98
C GLU A 101 -3.72 -5.13 16.46
N PRO A 102 -2.83 -5.77 15.66
CA PRO A 102 -2.91 -5.75 14.21
C PRO A 102 -4.27 -6.16 13.64
N HIS A 103 -4.90 -7.19 14.21
CA HIS A 103 -6.20 -7.65 13.77
C HIS A 103 -7.32 -6.61 13.93
N VAL A 104 -7.23 -5.73 14.95
CA VAL A 104 -8.17 -4.62 15.14
C VAL A 104 -7.99 -3.60 14.03
N GLY A 105 -6.74 -3.28 13.68
CA GLY A 105 -6.43 -2.42 12.53
C GLY A 105 -7.00 -2.96 11.23
N GLU A 106 -6.82 -4.25 10.98
CA GLU A 106 -7.36 -4.91 9.80
C GLU A 106 -8.90 -4.89 9.78
N GLN A 107 -9.56 -5.15 10.91
CA GLN A 107 -11.02 -5.05 11.00
C GLN A 107 -11.55 -3.66 10.67
N VAL A 108 -10.86 -2.61 11.11
CA VAL A 108 -11.24 -1.24 10.74
C VAL A 108 -11.07 -0.98 9.24
N PHE A 109 -9.98 -1.46 8.61
CA PHE A 109 -9.83 -1.36 7.16
C PHE A 109 -10.89 -2.17 6.40
N LYS A 110 -11.19 -3.39 6.84
CA LYS A 110 -12.28 -4.21 6.27
C LYS A 110 -13.62 -3.49 6.36
N LYS A 111 -13.88 -2.84 7.49
CA LYS A 111 -15.10 -2.04 7.65
C LYS A 111 -15.14 -0.86 6.68
N LEU A 112 -14.05 -0.11 6.51
CA LEU A 112 -13.98 0.99 5.53
C LEU A 112 -14.24 0.52 4.10
N ILE A 113 -13.68 -0.62 3.71
CA ILE A 113 -13.88 -1.28 2.42
C ILE A 113 -15.37 -1.67 2.25
N ALA A 114 -15.95 -2.33 3.26
CA ALA A 114 -17.33 -2.78 3.22
C ALA A 114 -18.32 -1.62 3.16
N ASP A 115 -18.14 -0.60 4.00
CA ASP A 115 -19.00 0.60 4.04
C ASP A 115 -18.97 1.37 2.69
N ALA A 116 -17.82 1.40 2.04
CA ALA A 116 -17.67 2.00 0.71
C ALA A 116 -18.07 1.07 -0.43
N GLN A 117 -18.35 -0.19 -0.17
CA GLN A 117 -18.67 -1.22 -1.19
C GLN A 117 -17.55 -1.35 -2.25
N VAL A 118 -16.29 -1.34 -1.82
CA VAL A 118 -15.15 -1.60 -2.70
C VAL A 118 -15.06 -3.11 -2.96
N GLN A 119 -14.91 -3.48 -4.22
CA GLN A 119 -14.59 -4.85 -4.60
C GLN A 119 -13.12 -5.15 -4.31
N VAL A 120 -12.84 -6.27 -3.66
CA VAL A 120 -11.48 -6.71 -3.32
C VAL A 120 -11.26 -8.13 -3.83
N LEU A 121 -10.07 -8.37 -4.34
CA LEU A 121 -9.60 -9.69 -4.70
C LEU A 121 -8.28 -9.95 -3.95
N PHE A 122 -8.27 -10.95 -3.09
CA PHE A 122 -7.13 -11.31 -2.25
C PHE A 122 -6.25 -12.39 -2.89
N ASP A 123 -4.99 -12.47 -2.43
CA ASP A 123 -3.99 -13.45 -2.86
C ASP A 123 -3.69 -13.42 -4.37
N GLU A 124 -3.93 -12.28 -5.01
CA GLU A 124 -3.74 -12.09 -6.43
C GLU A 124 -2.47 -11.29 -6.72
N LYS A 125 -1.41 -12.00 -7.00
CA LYS A 125 -0.11 -11.42 -7.32
C LYS A 125 -0.02 -11.07 -8.80
N LEU A 126 0.47 -9.86 -9.09
CA LEU A 126 0.77 -9.43 -10.45
C LEU A 126 1.76 -10.39 -11.14
N ASN A 127 1.50 -10.77 -12.37
CA ASN A 127 2.52 -11.35 -13.22
C ASN A 127 3.47 -10.22 -13.67
N ARG A 128 4.59 -10.07 -12.97
CA ARG A 128 5.54 -8.98 -13.18
C ARG A 128 6.29 -9.03 -14.51
N GLU A 129 6.36 -10.20 -15.13
CA GLU A 129 7.10 -10.39 -16.38
C GLU A 129 6.28 -10.02 -17.61
N THR A 130 5.01 -10.42 -17.63
CA THR A 130 4.16 -10.29 -18.84
C THR A 130 2.76 -9.79 -18.52
N GLY A 131 2.45 -9.47 -17.26
CA GLY A 131 1.10 -9.16 -16.83
C GLY A 131 0.68 -7.70 -16.97
N VAL A 132 1.53 -6.80 -17.48
CA VAL A 132 1.17 -5.41 -17.69
C VAL A 132 1.09 -5.11 -19.17
N GLU A 133 -0.12 -4.80 -19.65
CA GLU A 133 -0.35 -4.39 -21.04
C GLU A 133 -0.31 -2.88 -21.13
N MET A 134 0.49 -2.36 -22.07
CA MET A 134 0.69 -0.95 -22.29
C MET A 134 0.18 -0.52 -23.67
N ASP A 135 -0.46 0.65 -23.72
CA ASP A 135 -0.73 1.40 -24.95
C ASP A 135 0.06 2.71 -24.89
N GLY A 136 1.22 2.72 -25.52
CA GLY A 136 2.21 3.81 -25.34
C GLY A 136 2.67 3.90 -23.89
N ASN A 137 2.40 5.02 -23.25
CA ASN A 137 2.76 5.28 -21.82
C ASN A 137 1.57 5.03 -20.87
N ARG A 138 0.52 4.37 -21.31
CA ARG A 138 -0.66 4.11 -20.51
C ARG A 138 -0.82 2.62 -20.26
N ILE A 139 -1.01 2.23 -19.00
CA ILE A 139 -1.43 0.87 -18.67
C ILE A 139 -2.89 0.68 -19.13
N VAL A 140 -3.16 -0.41 -19.84
CA VAL A 140 -4.52 -0.79 -20.32
C VAL A 140 -5.10 -1.89 -19.45
N SER A 141 -4.27 -2.85 -19.05
CA SER A 141 -4.69 -3.96 -18.21
C SER A 141 -3.53 -4.50 -17.36
N ILE A 142 -3.90 -5.19 -16.30
CA ILE A 142 -2.98 -6.02 -15.53
C ILE A 142 -3.50 -7.44 -15.43
N THR A 143 -2.59 -8.41 -15.50
CA THR A 143 -2.87 -9.86 -15.39
C THR A 143 -2.12 -10.41 -14.20
N THR A 144 -2.83 -11.17 -13.36
CA THR A 144 -2.24 -11.82 -12.18
C THR A 144 -1.64 -13.19 -12.52
N LEU A 145 -0.88 -13.75 -11.57
CA LEU A 145 -0.31 -15.10 -11.74
C LEU A 145 -1.36 -16.20 -11.83
N SER A 146 -2.59 -15.95 -11.36
CA SER A 146 -3.71 -16.87 -11.53
C SER A 146 -4.33 -16.82 -12.93
N GLY A 147 -3.89 -15.87 -13.77
CA GLY A 147 -4.37 -15.66 -15.13
C GLY A 147 -5.53 -14.68 -15.26
N LYS A 148 -6.04 -14.11 -14.16
CA LYS A 148 -7.10 -13.11 -14.20
C LYS A 148 -6.59 -11.78 -14.72
N THR A 149 -7.40 -11.13 -15.60
CA THR A 149 -7.05 -9.87 -16.24
C THR A 149 -8.05 -8.78 -15.89
N PHE A 150 -7.52 -7.60 -15.52
CA PHE A 150 -8.29 -6.44 -15.12
C PHE A 150 -7.94 -5.24 -15.97
N HIS A 151 -8.95 -4.69 -16.65
CA HIS A 151 -8.81 -3.49 -17.47
C HIS A 151 -9.15 -2.26 -16.65
N GLY A 152 -8.45 -1.15 -16.88
CA GLY A 152 -8.69 0.08 -16.16
C GLY A 152 -8.43 1.34 -16.97
N LYS A 153 -9.14 2.42 -16.62
CA LYS A 153 -8.82 3.75 -17.16
C LYS A 153 -7.60 4.34 -16.44
N MET A 154 -7.46 4.04 -15.14
CA MET A 154 -6.36 4.47 -14.28
C MET A 154 -5.90 3.31 -13.41
N PHE A 155 -4.62 3.31 -13.07
CA PHE A 155 -3.99 2.32 -12.19
C PHE A 155 -3.23 3.02 -11.08
N ILE A 156 -3.27 2.44 -9.89
CA ILE A 156 -2.47 2.88 -8.73
C ILE A 156 -1.66 1.69 -8.26
N ASP A 157 -0.33 1.84 -8.23
CA ASP A 157 0.55 0.96 -7.46
C ASP A 157 0.56 1.44 -6.01
N ALA A 158 0.02 0.64 -5.13
CA ALA A 158 -0.01 0.88 -3.69
C ALA A 158 0.69 -0.26 -2.92
N THR A 159 1.67 -0.88 -3.57
CA THR A 159 2.59 -1.82 -2.93
C THR A 159 3.72 -1.08 -2.22
N TYR A 160 4.46 -1.76 -1.35
CA TYR A 160 5.67 -1.20 -0.74
C TYR A 160 6.88 -1.26 -1.67
N VAL A 161 6.85 -2.11 -2.68
CA VAL A 161 8.01 -2.42 -3.54
C VAL A 161 7.90 -1.87 -4.96
N GLY A 162 6.73 -1.35 -5.37
CA GLY A 162 6.53 -0.75 -6.68
C GLY A 162 6.47 -1.76 -7.83
N ASP A 163 5.95 -2.95 -7.59
CA ASP A 163 5.91 -4.03 -8.58
C ASP A 163 5.18 -3.63 -9.88
N LEU A 164 4.03 -2.98 -9.77
CA LEU A 164 3.27 -2.52 -10.94
C LEU A 164 3.98 -1.37 -11.66
N MET A 165 4.54 -0.44 -10.90
CA MET A 165 5.31 0.69 -11.43
C MET A 165 6.51 0.18 -12.26
N ALA A 166 7.27 -0.77 -11.70
CA ALA A 166 8.43 -1.36 -12.37
C ALA A 166 8.01 -2.14 -13.61
N ALA A 167 6.98 -2.97 -13.54
CA ALA A 167 6.47 -3.75 -14.66
C ALA A 167 5.88 -2.88 -15.78
N ALA A 168 5.38 -1.68 -15.46
CA ALA A 168 4.94 -0.70 -16.44
C ALA A 168 6.09 0.08 -17.12
N GLY A 169 7.34 -0.18 -16.76
CA GLY A 169 8.51 0.47 -17.35
C GLY A 169 8.75 1.91 -16.88
N VAL A 170 8.13 2.32 -15.75
CA VAL A 170 8.43 3.61 -15.13
C VAL A 170 9.85 3.59 -14.59
N SER A 171 10.62 4.63 -14.87
CA SER A 171 11.99 4.74 -14.36
C SER A 171 11.99 4.86 -12.83
N TYR A 172 12.86 4.10 -12.19
CA TYR A 172 13.03 4.12 -10.74
C TYR A 172 14.48 3.87 -10.36
N THR A 173 14.82 4.14 -9.12
CA THR A 173 16.11 3.85 -8.52
C THR A 173 15.93 2.92 -7.33
N VAL A 174 16.93 2.09 -7.07
CA VAL A 174 16.95 1.19 -5.92
C VAL A 174 18.11 1.58 -5.01
N GLY A 175 17.83 1.68 -3.72
CA GLY A 175 18.83 2.02 -2.72
C GLY A 175 18.98 3.53 -2.54
N ARG A 176 20.16 3.95 -2.11
CA ARG A 176 20.47 5.32 -1.74
C ARG A 176 21.39 5.97 -2.77
N GLU A 177 20.99 7.12 -3.31
CA GLU A 177 21.78 7.87 -4.28
C GLU A 177 23.11 8.37 -3.68
N PRO A 178 24.16 8.53 -4.51
CA PRO A 178 25.42 9.10 -4.06
C PRO A 178 25.30 10.59 -3.77
N GLU A 179 26.17 11.08 -2.89
CA GLU A 179 26.25 12.52 -2.55
C GLU A 179 26.39 13.41 -3.79
N SER A 180 27.15 12.94 -4.78
CA SER A 180 27.42 13.69 -6.00
C SER A 180 26.19 13.97 -6.88
N GLN A 181 25.11 13.19 -6.72
CA GLN A 181 23.93 13.33 -7.56
C GLN A 181 23.13 14.60 -7.27
N TYR A 182 22.99 14.95 -5.98
CA TYR A 182 22.19 16.09 -5.54
C TYR A 182 22.94 17.05 -4.62
N GLY A 183 24.21 16.76 -4.32
CA GLY A 183 25.02 17.55 -3.39
C GLY A 183 24.58 17.43 -1.93
N GLU A 184 23.96 16.34 -1.56
CA GLU A 184 23.47 16.09 -0.20
C GLU A 184 24.54 15.40 0.63
N ASP A 185 25.10 16.11 1.61
CA ASP A 185 26.23 15.66 2.43
C ASP A 185 25.92 14.44 3.33
N LEU A 186 24.63 14.04 3.44
CA LEU A 186 24.19 12.84 4.14
C LEU A 186 23.79 11.68 3.21
N ALA A 187 23.87 11.83 1.90
CA ALA A 187 23.59 10.79 0.92
C ALA A 187 24.77 9.81 0.73
N GLY A 188 24.56 8.74 -0.01
CA GLY A 188 25.56 7.74 -0.34
C GLY A 188 25.85 6.72 0.76
N VAL A 189 26.83 5.85 0.49
CA VAL A 189 27.29 4.82 1.42
C VAL A 189 28.26 5.43 2.44
N ARG A 190 27.99 5.23 3.71
CA ARG A 190 28.77 5.82 4.79
C ARG A 190 29.41 4.73 5.64
N ARG A 191 30.54 4.27 5.19
CA ARG A 191 31.38 3.36 5.97
C ARG A 191 32.15 4.15 7.04
N GLY A 192 31.97 3.76 8.30
CA GLY A 192 32.72 4.35 9.42
C GLY A 192 32.41 5.81 9.73
N ASP A 193 31.21 6.30 9.44
CA ASP A 193 30.78 7.65 9.73
C ASP A 193 30.73 7.88 11.25
N THR A 194 31.57 8.78 11.75
CA THR A 194 31.67 9.16 13.17
C THR A 194 30.81 10.38 13.51
N ARG A 195 30.03 10.92 12.57
CA ARG A 195 29.17 12.09 12.83
C ARG A 195 28.11 11.80 13.90
N PRO A 196 27.72 12.83 14.69
CA PRO A 196 26.68 12.65 15.71
C PRO A 196 25.40 12.14 15.07
N ARG A 197 24.92 11.01 15.55
CA ARG A 197 23.65 10.43 15.12
C ARG A 197 22.51 11.19 15.75
N LEU A 198 21.43 11.40 15.00
CA LEU A 198 20.17 11.84 15.58
C LEU A 198 19.69 10.76 16.54
N HIS A 199 19.76 11.04 17.85
CA HIS A 199 19.28 10.13 18.87
C HIS A 199 17.76 10.12 18.89
N TYR A 200 17.16 9.06 18.40
CA TYR A 200 15.82 8.67 18.79
C TYR A 200 15.93 7.76 20.04
N GLY A 201 15.78 8.38 21.23
CA GLY A 201 15.74 7.64 22.48
C GLY A 201 17.11 7.45 23.17
N GLN A 202 17.11 7.52 24.48
CA GLN A 202 18.26 7.17 25.29
C GLN A 202 18.49 5.66 25.20
N GLY A 203 19.66 5.25 24.74
CA GLY A 203 20.17 3.97 25.18
C GLY A 203 20.85 3.08 24.18
N ASP A 204 20.81 3.29 22.89
CA ASP A 204 21.49 2.37 22.00
C ASP A 204 22.38 3.08 20.98
N LYS A 205 23.67 2.95 21.17
CA LYS A 205 24.70 3.64 20.38
C LYS A 205 25.03 2.91 19.07
N ASP A 206 24.50 1.70 18.87
CA ASP A 206 25.00 0.78 17.86
C ASP A 206 23.96 0.37 16.80
N HIS A 207 22.75 0.93 16.82
CA HIS A 207 21.63 0.44 15.98
C HIS A 207 21.68 0.81 14.51
N PHE A 208 22.62 1.60 14.03
CA PHE A 208 22.68 1.99 12.63
C PHE A 208 24.08 1.95 12.01
N VAL A 209 24.87 0.97 12.38
CA VAL A 209 26.01 0.56 11.55
C VAL A 209 25.60 -0.65 10.72
N ALA A 210 24.51 -0.57 9.99
CA ALA A 210 24.41 -1.42 8.85
C ALA A 210 25.32 -0.80 7.77
N GLU A 211 26.35 -1.51 7.39
CA GLU A 211 26.91 -1.35 6.06
C GLU A 211 25.78 -1.64 5.08
N VAL A 212 25.05 -0.59 4.72
CA VAL A 212 24.14 -0.70 3.59
C VAL A 212 25.06 -0.64 2.39
N ASP A 213 25.27 -1.76 1.73
CA ASP A 213 25.85 -1.76 0.40
C ASP A 213 25.07 -0.73 -0.41
N GLY A 214 25.80 0.25 -0.95
CA GLY A 214 25.21 1.23 -1.82
C GLY A 214 24.54 0.54 -2.99
N TYR A 215 23.84 1.31 -3.80
CA TYR A 215 23.18 0.84 -5.01
C TYR A 215 23.81 -0.41 -5.60
N VAL A 216 23.08 -1.49 -5.58
CA VAL A 216 23.34 -2.58 -6.54
C VAL A 216 22.66 -2.12 -7.83
N ILE A 217 23.38 -1.41 -8.67
CA ILE A 217 22.93 -1.19 -10.04
C ILE A 217 23.06 -2.56 -10.72
N PRO A 218 21.98 -3.14 -11.25
CA PRO A 218 22.09 -4.38 -12.00
C PRO A 218 23.05 -4.14 -13.19
N GLY A 219 24.24 -4.74 -13.13
CA GLY A 219 25.23 -4.62 -14.21
C GLY A 219 26.56 -3.95 -13.88
N ASP A 220 26.75 -3.46 -12.64
CA ASP A 220 28.07 -3.04 -12.13
C ASP A 220 28.76 -4.17 -11.35
#